data_54aaed2b956e75f6a88e2f03d9e9a67c
#
_entry.id   54aaed2b956e75f6a88e2f03d9e9a67c
#
_cell.length_a   1.000
_cell.length_b   1.000
_cell.length_c   1.000
_cell.angle_alpha   90.00
_cell.angle_beta   90.00
_cell.angle_gamma   90.00
#
_symmetry.space_group_name_H-M   'P 1'
#
loop_
_entity.id
_entity.type
_entity.pdbx_description
1 polymer ?
#
loop_
_entity_poly.entity_id
_entity_poly.type
_entity_poly.pdbx_seq_one_letter_code
_entity_poly.pdbx_strand_id
1 'polypeptide(L)'
;MKRYLLFILSFSIVLLLLSACAAGGESTSPAETYTVNLTPAEFVELVDNPYFPLMPGTKWVYEGTSEDGVERIEIEVLAETREVMGITATVLHDIVHLDGELIEDTHDWYAQDKEGNVWYLGEDVSNYEDGAFKNKEGSWEAGVDGALPGILMYADPAAHIGETYRQEYYPGVAEDMAELLSVTESVTVPYGSYDNVVKTKDYTPLEPDLLENKFYAQGIGVVKEIDINTGEEVLLIDFKSFGE
;
A
#
# COMPACT_ATOMS: atom_id res chain seq x y z
N MET A 1 -23.71 4.36 -8.53
CA MET A 1 -22.77 3.43 -7.85
C MET A 1 -21.71 4.34 -7.28
N LYS A 2 -21.60 4.42 -5.98
CA LYS A 2 -20.58 5.24 -5.34
C LYS A 2 -19.24 4.54 -5.54
N ARG A 3 -18.30 5.22 -6.20
CA ARG A 3 -16.89 4.82 -6.25
C ARG A 3 -16.25 5.49 -5.05
N TYR A 4 -15.79 4.74 -4.10
CA TYR A 4 -14.99 5.25 -3.01
C TYR A 4 -13.54 5.30 -3.52
N LEU A 5 -12.93 6.47 -3.50
CA LEU A 5 -11.48 6.60 -3.59
C LEU A 5 -10.97 6.13 -2.22
N LEU A 6 -10.73 4.85 -2.10
CA LEU A 6 -10.15 4.28 -0.91
C LEU A 6 -8.65 4.39 -1.05
N PHE A 7 -8.04 5.07 -0.10
CA PHE A 7 -6.62 5.05 0.10
C PHE A 7 -6.25 3.63 0.49
N ILE A 8 -5.86 2.88 -0.49
CA ILE A 8 -5.53 1.50 -0.28
C ILE A 8 -4.03 1.38 -0.40
N LEU A 9 -3.41 1.18 0.74
CA LEU A 9 -2.39 0.15 0.81
C LEU A 9 -3.12 -1.17 0.56
N SER A 10 -3.58 -1.42 -0.68
CA SER A 10 -4.34 -2.58 -1.16
C SER A 10 -5.81 -2.68 -0.74
N PHE A 11 -6.74 -2.33 -1.61
CA PHE A 11 -8.14 -2.76 -1.43
C PHE A 11 -8.83 -3.13 -2.75
N SER A 12 -9.23 -4.37 -2.88
CA SER A 12 -10.00 -4.90 -4.01
C SER A 12 -11.48 -5.05 -3.65
N ILE A 13 -12.34 -4.16 -4.14
CA ILE A 13 -13.78 -4.37 -4.09
C ILE A 13 -14.20 -5.22 -5.29
N VAL A 14 -14.42 -6.51 -5.08
CA VAL A 14 -14.99 -7.40 -6.09
C VAL A 14 -16.50 -7.20 -6.17
N LEU A 15 -16.97 -6.49 -7.18
CA LEU A 15 -18.39 -6.47 -7.57
C LEU A 15 -18.62 -7.56 -8.61
N LEU A 16 -19.18 -8.69 -8.22
CA LEU A 16 -19.60 -9.78 -9.11
C LEU A 16 -20.73 -9.32 -10.03
N LEU A 17 -20.41 -8.98 -11.28
CA LEU A 17 -21.36 -8.92 -12.38
C LEU A 17 -21.17 -10.14 -13.27
N LEU A 18 -22.07 -11.09 -13.16
CA LEU A 18 -22.26 -12.19 -14.13
C LEU A 18 -22.61 -11.60 -15.50
N SER A 19 -21.72 -11.73 -16.48
CA SER A 19 -22.07 -11.59 -17.87
C SER A 19 -21.43 -12.68 -18.73
N ALA A 20 -22.23 -13.24 -19.63
CA ALA A 20 -22.01 -14.49 -20.35
C ALA A 20 -21.06 -14.34 -21.54
N CYS A 21 -20.30 -15.42 -21.77
CA CYS A 21 -19.66 -15.97 -22.96
C CYS A 21 -19.64 -15.17 -24.27
N ALA A 22 -18.41 -14.90 -24.76
CA ALA A 22 -18.08 -14.98 -26.18
C ALA A 22 -16.68 -15.58 -26.33
N ALA A 23 -16.58 -16.70 -27.06
CA ALA A 23 -15.34 -17.41 -27.31
C ALA A 23 -14.49 -16.64 -28.33
N GLY A 24 -13.35 -16.13 -27.90
CA GLY A 24 -12.25 -15.65 -28.73
C GLY A 24 -10.95 -16.27 -28.18
N GLY A 25 -10.26 -17.08 -29.00
CA GLY A 25 -9.06 -17.75 -28.57
C GLY A 25 -7.93 -16.75 -28.37
N GLU A 26 -7.57 -16.46 -27.14
CA GLU A 26 -6.35 -15.75 -26.78
C GLU A 26 -5.23 -16.75 -26.54
N SER A 27 -4.10 -16.47 -27.19
CA SER A 27 -2.82 -17.14 -26.96
C SER A 27 -2.36 -16.75 -25.55
N THR A 28 -2.69 -17.56 -24.55
CA THR A 28 -2.13 -17.39 -23.20
C THR A 28 -0.65 -17.77 -23.24
N SER A 29 0.23 -16.78 -23.25
CA SER A 29 1.58 -16.95 -22.73
C SER A 29 1.46 -17.50 -21.30
N PRO A 30 2.27 -18.50 -20.90
CA PRO A 30 2.24 -18.94 -19.50
C PRO A 30 2.47 -17.70 -18.61
N ALA A 31 1.52 -17.43 -17.71
CA ALA A 31 1.75 -16.41 -16.69
C ALA A 31 3.06 -16.77 -15.98
N GLU A 32 4.01 -15.84 -15.94
CA GLU A 32 5.22 -16.03 -15.14
C GLU A 32 4.80 -16.28 -13.71
N THR A 33 5.16 -17.45 -13.18
CA THR A 33 4.81 -17.82 -11.82
C THR A 33 5.64 -16.94 -10.89
N TYR A 34 5.00 -15.97 -10.22
CA TYR A 34 5.67 -15.20 -9.19
C TYR A 34 6.14 -16.15 -8.08
N THR A 35 7.41 -16.09 -7.73
CA THR A 35 8.01 -16.88 -6.66
C THR A 35 8.99 -16.02 -5.88
N VAL A 36 8.90 -16.08 -4.57
CA VAL A 36 9.82 -15.40 -3.66
C VAL A 36 10.23 -16.35 -2.55
N ASN A 37 11.49 -16.30 -2.14
CA ASN A 37 12.01 -17.10 -1.05
C ASN A 37 12.67 -16.17 -0.04
N LEU A 38 11.99 -15.89 1.06
CA LEU A 38 12.53 -15.12 2.16
C LEU A 38 13.19 -16.03 3.20
N THR A 39 14.30 -15.57 3.74
CA THR A 39 15.00 -16.24 4.85
C THR A 39 14.92 -15.34 6.07
N PRO A 40 14.26 -15.73 7.17
CA PRO A 40 14.07 -14.86 8.35
C PRO A 40 15.36 -14.24 8.88
N ALA A 41 16.49 -14.98 8.81
CA ALA A 41 17.79 -14.47 9.25
C ALA A 41 18.34 -13.30 8.41
N GLU A 42 17.75 -13.02 7.25
CA GLU A 42 18.13 -11.87 6.39
C GLU A 42 17.34 -10.60 6.70
N PHE A 43 16.48 -10.60 7.69
CA PHE A 43 15.70 -9.44 8.12
C PHE A 43 16.31 -8.76 9.35
N VAL A 44 16.02 -7.46 9.49
CA VAL A 44 16.43 -6.61 10.62
C VAL A 44 15.21 -6.30 11.51
N GLU A 45 15.45 -5.80 12.73
CA GLU A 45 14.39 -5.53 13.70
C GLU A 45 13.58 -4.26 13.41
N LEU A 46 14.19 -3.29 12.71
CA LEU A 46 13.59 -1.99 12.45
C LEU A 46 13.49 -1.75 10.95
N VAL A 47 12.42 -1.10 10.54
CA VAL A 47 12.27 -0.59 9.17
C VAL A 47 12.74 0.86 9.17
N ASP A 48 13.99 1.09 8.72
CA ASP A 48 14.64 2.41 8.66
C ASP A 48 14.95 2.86 7.22
N ASN A 49 14.34 2.23 6.23
CA ASN A 49 14.45 2.62 4.83
C ASN A 49 14.18 4.14 4.69
N PRO A 50 15.03 4.89 3.99
CA PRO A 50 14.89 6.35 3.91
C PRO A 50 13.56 6.85 3.35
N TYR A 51 12.91 6.09 2.48
CA TYR A 51 11.65 6.46 1.83
C TYR A 51 10.42 5.77 2.43
N PHE A 52 10.62 4.85 3.37
CA PHE A 52 9.53 4.18 4.08
C PHE A 52 9.97 3.81 5.52
N PRO A 53 10.29 4.81 6.36
CA PRO A 53 10.72 4.56 7.73
C PRO A 53 9.54 4.27 8.64
N LEU A 54 9.58 3.15 9.39
CA LEU A 54 8.52 2.72 10.29
C LEU A 54 9.04 2.61 11.73
N MET A 55 9.29 3.75 12.35
CA MET A 55 9.70 3.79 13.76
C MET A 55 8.48 3.74 14.67
N PRO A 56 8.40 2.82 15.66
CA PRO A 56 7.25 2.72 16.57
C PRO A 56 6.86 4.04 17.21
N GLY A 57 5.57 4.40 17.14
CA GLY A 57 5.02 5.68 17.61
C GLY A 57 5.01 6.81 16.59
N THR A 58 5.57 6.59 15.39
CA THR A 58 5.40 7.53 14.26
C THR A 58 3.96 7.55 13.80
N LYS A 59 3.46 8.73 13.43
CA LYS A 59 2.07 8.93 12.99
C LYS A 59 2.01 9.83 11.76
N TRP A 60 1.09 9.51 10.86
CA TRP A 60 0.73 10.32 9.71
C TRP A 60 -0.76 10.60 9.70
N VAL A 61 -1.15 11.76 9.21
CA VAL A 61 -2.53 12.10 8.92
C VAL A 61 -2.61 12.64 7.50
N TYR A 62 -3.48 12.05 6.71
CA TYR A 62 -3.75 12.49 5.35
C TYR A 62 -5.19 12.95 5.20
N GLU A 63 -5.43 13.77 4.19
CA GLU A 63 -6.77 14.20 3.81
C GLU A 63 -6.87 14.31 2.28
N GLY A 64 -7.99 13.84 1.75
CA GLY A 64 -8.36 13.94 0.36
C GLY A 64 -9.81 14.40 0.22
N THR A 65 -10.15 14.92 -0.95
CA THR A 65 -11.54 15.28 -1.27
C THR A 65 -11.89 14.73 -2.64
N SER A 66 -12.97 14.01 -2.72
CA SER A 66 -13.51 13.41 -3.93
C SER A 66 -14.99 13.77 -4.12
N GLU A 67 -15.62 13.24 -5.17
CA GLU A 67 -17.08 13.36 -5.37
C GLU A 67 -17.87 12.61 -4.26
N ASP A 68 -17.26 11.61 -3.60
CA ASP A 68 -17.90 10.81 -2.56
C ASP A 68 -17.81 11.45 -1.16
N GLY A 69 -16.91 12.40 -0.94
CA GLY A 69 -16.78 13.12 0.33
C GLY A 69 -15.34 13.52 0.67
N VAL A 70 -15.13 13.83 1.93
CA VAL A 70 -13.81 14.10 2.51
C VAL A 70 -13.30 12.83 3.17
N GLU A 71 -12.19 12.31 2.63
CA GLU A 71 -11.48 11.17 3.18
C GLU A 71 -10.40 11.66 4.15
N ARG A 72 -10.30 10.99 5.29
CA ARG A 72 -9.26 11.23 6.28
C ARG A 72 -8.65 9.90 6.72
N ILE A 73 -7.32 9.82 6.66
CA ILE A 73 -6.55 8.64 6.97
C ILE A 73 -5.61 8.94 8.11
N GLU A 74 -5.59 8.08 9.11
CA GLU A 74 -4.71 8.17 10.27
C GLU A 74 -3.90 6.88 10.40
N ILE A 75 -2.58 6.98 10.24
CA ILE A 75 -1.66 5.84 10.32
C ILE A 75 -0.77 5.98 11.54
N GLU A 76 -0.57 4.88 12.27
CA GLU A 76 0.35 4.80 13.40
C GLU A 76 1.21 3.53 13.32
N VAL A 77 2.52 3.67 13.53
CA VAL A 77 3.41 2.52 13.75
C VAL A 77 3.25 2.04 15.18
N LEU A 78 2.75 0.83 15.36
CA LEU A 78 2.53 0.25 16.68
C LEU A 78 3.86 -0.21 17.32
N ALA A 79 3.87 -0.27 18.65
CA ALA A 79 5.00 -0.85 19.40
C ALA A 79 5.00 -2.38 19.38
N GLU A 80 3.86 -2.99 19.06
CA GLU A 80 3.73 -4.42 18.89
C GLU A 80 4.26 -4.88 17.55
N THR A 81 4.67 -6.14 17.48
CA THR A 81 5.15 -6.78 16.26
C THR A 81 4.31 -8.03 15.97
N ARG A 82 4.34 -8.47 14.71
CA ARG A 82 3.75 -9.74 14.28
C ARG A 82 4.81 -10.67 13.70
N GLU A 83 4.69 -11.95 13.95
CA GLU A 83 5.52 -12.93 13.27
C GLU A 83 4.78 -13.46 12.04
N VAL A 84 5.37 -13.28 10.84
CA VAL A 84 4.87 -13.77 9.55
C VAL A 84 5.98 -14.56 8.89
N MET A 85 5.76 -15.81 8.50
CA MET A 85 6.78 -16.70 7.92
C MET A 85 8.05 -16.84 8.77
N GLY A 86 7.97 -16.61 10.09
CA GLY A 86 9.14 -16.59 11.00
C GLY A 86 9.96 -15.28 10.94
N ILE A 87 9.45 -14.25 10.26
CA ILE A 87 10.00 -12.90 10.19
C ILE A 87 9.24 -12.02 11.18
N THR A 88 9.96 -11.26 12.01
CA THR A 88 9.35 -10.25 12.88
C THR A 88 8.99 -9.03 12.06
N ALA A 89 7.70 -8.79 11.87
CA ALA A 89 7.15 -7.66 11.13
C ALA A 89 6.78 -6.49 12.06
N THR A 90 7.02 -5.28 11.60
CA THR A 90 6.47 -4.03 12.14
C THR A 90 5.00 -3.94 11.77
N VAL A 91 4.16 -3.52 12.72
CA VAL A 91 2.72 -3.37 12.50
C VAL A 91 2.38 -1.89 12.33
N LEU A 92 1.73 -1.56 11.21
CA LEU A 92 1.03 -0.28 11.02
C LEU A 92 -0.44 -0.49 11.34
N HIS A 93 -1.04 0.51 11.98
CA HIS A 93 -2.48 0.62 12.15
C HIS A 93 -2.97 1.78 11.31
N ASP A 94 -3.78 1.47 10.33
CA ASP A 94 -4.38 2.41 9.39
C ASP A 94 -5.88 2.49 9.63
N ILE A 95 -6.40 3.72 9.76
CA ILE A 95 -7.83 4.00 9.99
C ILE A 95 -8.30 5.00 8.96
N VAL A 96 -9.30 4.62 8.16
CA VAL A 96 -9.89 5.46 7.12
C VAL A 96 -11.30 5.88 7.49
N HIS A 97 -11.54 7.21 7.41
CA HIS A 97 -12.86 7.80 7.57
C HIS A 97 -13.29 8.51 6.29
N LEU A 98 -14.54 8.40 5.92
CA LEU A 98 -15.18 9.19 4.86
C LEU A 98 -16.30 10.04 5.47
N ASP A 99 -16.22 11.38 5.30
CA ASP A 99 -17.13 12.36 5.95
C ASP A 99 -17.25 12.14 7.47
N GLY A 100 -16.19 11.60 8.10
CA GLY A 100 -16.12 11.31 9.55
C GLY A 100 -16.73 9.96 9.95
N GLU A 101 -17.25 9.17 9.03
CA GLU A 101 -17.68 7.79 9.27
C GLU A 101 -16.52 6.82 9.03
N LEU A 102 -16.28 5.90 9.97
CA LEU A 102 -15.28 4.84 9.81
C LEU A 102 -15.68 3.93 8.67
N ILE A 103 -14.79 3.76 7.68
CA ILE A 103 -15.00 2.87 6.54
C ILE A 103 -14.00 1.71 6.50
N GLU A 104 -12.79 1.90 7.08
CA GLU A 104 -11.78 0.85 7.16
C GLU A 104 -10.91 0.99 8.42
N ASP A 105 -10.52 -0.17 8.99
CA ASP A 105 -9.57 -0.32 10.10
C ASP A 105 -8.66 -1.51 9.75
N THR A 106 -7.38 -1.22 9.43
CA THR A 106 -6.44 -2.20 8.90
C THR A 106 -5.16 -2.25 9.72
N HIS A 107 -4.60 -3.46 9.84
CA HIS A 107 -3.29 -3.69 10.43
C HIS A 107 -2.39 -4.33 9.37
N ASP A 108 -1.39 -3.58 8.95
CA ASP A 108 -0.42 -3.98 7.92
C ASP A 108 0.86 -4.49 8.54
N TRP A 109 1.55 -5.40 7.86
CA TRP A 109 2.79 -6.01 8.35
C TRP A 109 3.93 -5.82 7.37
N TYR A 110 4.94 -5.07 7.80
CA TYR A 110 6.14 -4.77 7.01
C TYR A 110 7.40 -5.26 7.71
N ALA A 111 8.39 -5.65 6.91
CA ALA A 111 9.72 -5.97 7.41
C ALA A 111 10.79 -5.49 6.45
N GLN A 112 11.97 -5.17 6.97
CA GLN A 112 13.11 -4.75 6.15
C GLN A 112 14.15 -5.85 6.11
N ASP A 113 14.67 -6.16 4.92
CA ASP A 113 15.81 -7.04 4.77
C ASP A 113 17.14 -6.32 5.07
N LYS A 114 18.23 -7.07 5.18
CA LYS A 114 19.58 -6.51 5.44
C LYS A 114 20.14 -5.67 4.30
N GLU A 115 19.55 -5.79 3.11
CA GLU A 115 19.90 -4.95 1.96
C GLU A 115 19.17 -3.60 2.04
N GLY A 116 18.14 -3.48 2.90
CA GLY A 116 17.36 -2.28 3.14
C GLY A 116 16.06 -2.21 2.35
N ASN A 117 15.67 -3.28 1.63
CA ASN A 117 14.37 -3.32 0.97
C ASN A 117 13.27 -3.56 1.98
N VAL A 118 12.15 -2.87 1.83
CA VAL A 118 10.95 -3.07 2.66
C VAL A 118 10.02 -4.05 1.96
N TRP A 119 9.61 -5.07 2.67
CA TRP A 119 8.71 -6.12 2.24
C TRP A 119 7.35 -5.97 2.89
N TYR A 120 6.30 -6.12 2.10
CA TYR A 120 4.93 -6.23 2.58
C TYR A 120 4.58 -7.70 2.79
N LEU A 121 4.18 -8.03 4.00
CA LEU A 121 3.97 -9.41 4.43
C LEU A 121 2.50 -9.76 4.65
N GLY A 122 1.59 -8.78 4.52
CA GLY A 122 0.16 -8.99 4.65
C GLY A 122 -0.54 -7.95 5.49
N GLU A 123 -1.86 -8.13 5.62
CA GLU A 123 -2.76 -7.22 6.32
C GLU A 123 -3.96 -7.94 6.93
N ASP A 124 -4.54 -7.33 7.95
CA ASP A 124 -5.84 -7.71 8.55
C ASP A 124 -6.81 -6.54 8.43
N VAL A 125 -7.65 -6.56 7.39
CA VAL A 125 -8.61 -5.52 7.05
C VAL A 125 -9.93 -5.72 7.78
N SER A 126 -10.53 -4.64 8.25
CA SER A 126 -11.92 -4.59 8.72
C SER A 126 -12.65 -3.49 7.97
N ASN A 127 -13.56 -3.88 7.10
CA ASN A 127 -14.42 -2.96 6.36
C ASN A 127 -15.69 -2.64 7.12
N TYR A 128 -16.13 -1.38 7.03
CA TYR A 128 -17.33 -0.87 7.67
C TYR A 128 -18.29 -0.22 6.65
N GLU A 129 -19.58 -0.28 6.92
CA GLU A 129 -20.63 0.38 6.13
C GLU A 129 -21.74 0.81 7.10
N ASP A 130 -22.17 2.07 7.02
CA ASP A 130 -23.16 2.65 7.91
C ASP A 130 -22.80 2.46 9.41
N GLY A 131 -21.51 2.57 9.77
CA GLY A 131 -20.98 2.42 11.13
C GLY A 131 -20.95 0.99 11.67
N ALA A 132 -21.24 -0.02 10.85
CA ALA A 132 -21.23 -1.43 11.24
C ALA A 132 -20.14 -2.21 10.49
N PHE A 133 -19.47 -3.15 11.20
CA PHE A 133 -18.54 -4.08 10.56
C PHE A 133 -19.22 -4.83 9.42
N LYS A 134 -18.60 -4.84 8.25
CA LYS A 134 -19.10 -5.46 7.02
C LYS A 134 -18.43 -6.80 6.73
N ASN A 135 -17.11 -6.78 6.55
CA ASN A 135 -16.33 -7.98 6.17
C ASN A 135 -14.82 -7.77 6.43
N LYS A 136 -14.04 -8.79 6.08
CA LYS A 136 -12.57 -8.82 6.10
C LYS A 136 -11.97 -8.91 4.70
N GLU A 137 -12.70 -8.44 3.68
CA GLU A 137 -12.26 -8.48 2.31
C GLU A 137 -10.96 -7.67 2.14
N GLY A 138 -10.01 -8.21 1.37
CA GLY A 138 -8.66 -7.67 1.26
C GLY A 138 -7.63 -8.35 2.17
N SER A 139 -8.02 -8.89 3.32
CA SER A 139 -7.06 -9.50 4.26
C SER A 139 -6.29 -10.66 3.67
N TRP A 140 -4.98 -10.68 3.89
CA TRP A 140 -4.09 -11.76 3.47
C TRP A 140 -2.85 -11.83 4.36
N GLU A 141 -2.15 -12.98 4.33
CA GLU A 141 -0.89 -13.17 5.07
C GLU A 141 0.08 -14.00 4.23
N ALA A 142 1.28 -13.54 4.05
CA ALA A 142 2.32 -14.24 3.33
C ALA A 142 2.59 -15.63 3.93
N GLY A 143 2.64 -16.65 3.05
CA GLY A 143 2.81 -18.05 3.45
C GLY A 143 1.50 -18.76 3.83
N VAL A 144 0.37 -18.07 3.87
CA VAL A 144 -0.96 -18.67 4.12
C VAL A 144 -1.72 -18.77 2.79
N ASP A 145 -2.36 -19.90 2.54
CA ASP A 145 -3.21 -20.19 1.37
C ASP A 145 -2.58 -19.84 0.00
N GLY A 146 -1.24 -19.80 -0.06
CA GLY A 146 -0.47 -19.52 -1.29
C GLY A 146 -0.17 -18.05 -1.53
N ALA A 147 -0.52 -17.16 -0.59
CA ALA A 147 -0.15 -15.76 -0.64
C ALA A 147 1.39 -15.59 -0.50
N LEU A 148 1.94 -14.65 -1.24
CA LEU A 148 3.37 -14.35 -1.30
C LEU A 148 3.63 -12.87 -0.99
N PRO A 149 4.69 -12.54 -0.25
CA PRO A 149 5.08 -11.16 0.01
C PRO A 149 5.59 -10.47 -1.24
N GLY A 150 5.57 -9.14 -1.25
CA GLY A 150 6.18 -8.32 -2.28
C GLY A 150 7.05 -7.23 -1.70
N ILE A 151 7.72 -6.48 -2.58
CA ILE A 151 8.54 -5.33 -2.19
C ILE A 151 7.66 -4.09 -2.19
N LEU A 152 7.59 -3.39 -1.05
CA LEU A 152 6.96 -2.08 -1.01
C LEU A 152 7.91 -0.97 -1.44
N MET A 153 9.15 -1.00 -0.92
CA MET A 153 10.16 0.01 -1.26
C MET A 153 11.55 -0.61 -1.37
N TYR A 154 12.24 -0.30 -2.45
CA TYR A 154 13.65 -0.68 -2.63
C TYR A 154 14.60 0.12 -1.74
N ALA A 155 15.73 -0.48 -1.38
CA ALA A 155 16.81 0.19 -0.67
C ALA A 155 17.45 1.31 -1.51
N ASP A 156 17.60 1.07 -2.80
CA ASP A 156 18.09 2.04 -3.80
C ASP A 156 17.08 2.18 -4.94
N PRO A 157 16.03 3.00 -4.77
CA PRO A 157 15.04 3.19 -5.81
C PRO A 157 15.61 3.67 -7.14
N ALA A 158 16.71 4.43 -7.12
CA ALA A 158 17.32 4.95 -8.36
C ALA A 158 17.81 3.85 -9.30
N ALA A 159 18.24 2.71 -8.76
CA ALA A 159 18.68 1.56 -9.54
C ALA A 159 17.52 0.82 -10.27
N HIS A 160 16.27 1.07 -9.86
CA HIS A 160 15.08 0.34 -10.31
C HIS A 160 14.10 1.18 -11.16
N ILE A 161 14.53 2.38 -11.60
CA ILE A 161 13.67 3.25 -12.44
C ILE A 161 13.25 2.53 -13.72
N GLY A 162 11.93 2.49 -13.97
CA GLY A 162 11.31 1.80 -15.10
C GLY A 162 11.03 0.32 -14.85
N GLU A 163 11.38 -0.22 -13.68
CA GLU A 163 11.03 -1.58 -13.30
C GLU A 163 9.62 -1.63 -12.70
N THR A 164 8.89 -2.68 -13.08
CA THR A 164 7.61 -3.05 -12.50
C THR A 164 7.82 -4.21 -11.53
N TYR A 165 7.23 -4.11 -10.35
CA TYR A 165 7.37 -5.12 -9.30
C TYR A 165 6.06 -5.34 -8.55
N ARG A 166 5.94 -6.49 -7.89
CA ARG A 166 4.81 -6.81 -7.03
C ARG A 166 5.04 -6.26 -5.63
N GLN A 167 4.03 -5.55 -5.13
CA GLN A 167 3.97 -5.14 -3.72
C GLN A 167 3.36 -6.25 -2.86
N GLU A 168 2.52 -7.09 -3.46
CA GLU A 168 1.88 -8.24 -2.85
C GLU A 168 1.44 -9.26 -3.90
N TYR A 169 1.11 -10.49 -3.47
CA TYR A 169 0.54 -11.49 -4.37
C TYR A 169 -0.30 -12.53 -3.64
N TYR A 170 -1.59 -12.37 -3.70
CA TYR A 170 -2.57 -13.40 -3.33
C TYR A 170 -3.64 -13.47 -4.43
N PRO A 171 -3.62 -14.49 -5.32
CA PRO A 171 -4.44 -14.50 -6.54
C PRO A 171 -5.93 -14.26 -6.29
N GLY A 172 -6.47 -13.23 -6.93
CA GLY A 172 -7.87 -12.83 -6.83
C GLY A 172 -8.25 -12.11 -5.54
N VAL A 173 -7.29 -11.77 -4.67
CA VAL A 173 -7.51 -11.09 -3.40
C VAL A 173 -6.62 -9.85 -3.28
N ALA A 174 -5.29 -10.01 -3.49
CA ALA A 174 -4.29 -8.96 -3.32
C ALA A 174 -3.20 -9.14 -4.40
N GLU A 175 -3.17 -8.27 -5.42
CA GLU A 175 -2.28 -8.42 -6.58
C GLU A 175 -1.61 -7.10 -6.98
N ASP A 176 -1.35 -6.24 -6.01
CA ASP A 176 -0.84 -4.90 -6.28
C ASP A 176 0.57 -4.88 -6.83
N MET A 177 0.74 -3.98 -7.76
CA MET A 177 1.94 -3.76 -8.55
C MET A 177 2.36 -2.30 -8.47
N ALA A 178 3.66 -2.05 -8.49
CA ALA A 178 4.18 -0.71 -8.69
C ALA A 178 5.19 -0.67 -9.85
N GLU A 179 5.25 0.47 -10.51
CA GLU A 179 6.31 0.83 -11.45
C GLU A 179 7.06 2.04 -10.88
N LEU A 180 8.38 1.94 -10.72
CA LEU A 180 9.19 3.04 -10.22
C LEU A 180 9.48 4.03 -11.35
N LEU A 181 8.93 5.26 -11.23
CA LEU A 181 8.97 6.25 -12.31
C LEU A 181 10.12 7.25 -12.19
N SER A 182 10.40 7.74 -10.98
CA SER A 182 11.35 8.83 -10.76
C SER A 182 11.85 8.85 -9.30
N VAL A 183 13.02 9.46 -9.08
CA VAL A 183 13.57 9.72 -7.74
C VAL A 183 13.96 11.20 -7.57
N THR A 184 13.50 12.06 -8.48
CA THR A 184 13.90 13.49 -8.54
C THR A 184 12.72 14.46 -8.53
N GLU A 185 11.55 13.98 -8.12
CA GLU A 185 10.35 14.81 -8.04
C GLU A 185 10.49 15.89 -6.95
N SER A 186 9.75 16.99 -7.11
CA SER A 186 9.53 17.99 -6.08
C SER A 186 8.05 18.08 -5.79
N VAL A 187 7.67 17.98 -4.53
CA VAL A 187 6.27 17.92 -4.09
C VAL A 187 6.04 18.90 -2.95
N THR A 188 4.92 19.64 -3.02
CA THR A 188 4.43 20.49 -1.94
C THR A 188 3.06 20.00 -1.50
N VAL A 189 2.91 19.75 -0.21
CA VAL A 189 1.67 19.34 0.47
C VAL A 189 1.42 20.27 1.66
N PRO A 190 0.25 20.25 2.31
CA PRO A 190 -0.02 21.10 3.46
C PRO A 190 1.01 20.99 4.59
N TYR A 191 1.55 19.81 4.83
CA TYR A 191 2.56 19.59 5.87
C TYR A 191 3.93 20.19 5.51
N GLY A 192 4.35 20.20 4.23
CA GLY A 192 5.68 20.67 3.85
C GLY A 192 5.98 20.61 2.35
N SER A 193 7.24 20.93 2.02
CA SER A 193 7.78 20.83 0.66
C SER A 193 9.02 19.95 0.65
N TYR A 194 9.12 19.08 -0.35
CA TYR A 194 10.14 18.05 -0.45
C TYR A 194 10.74 18.00 -1.85
N ASP A 195 12.04 17.80 -1.91
CA ASP A 195 12.80 17.56 -3.14
C ASP A 195 13.37 16.14 -3.14
N ASN A 196 13.73 15.64 -4.32
CA ASN A 196 14.24 14.27 -4.52
C ASN A 196 13.26 13.21 -4.00
N VAL A 197 11.98 13.44 -4.27
CA VAL A 197 10.90 12.55 -3.91
C VAL A 197 10.87 11.38 -4.90
N VAL A 198 10.71 10.16 -4.38
CA VAL A 198 10.48 8.96 -5.20
C VAL A 198 9.03 8.99 -5.66
N LYS A 199 8.81 8.67 -6.94
CA LYS A 199 7.49 8.54 -7.53
C LYS A 199 7.30 7.16 -8.07
N THR A 200 6.21 6.51 -7.70
CA THR A 200 5.74 5.26 -8.29
C THR A 200 4.45 5.47 -9.06
N LYS A 201 4.09 4.48 -9.87
CA LYS A 201 2.76 4.28 -10.41
C LYS A 201 2.27 2.95 -9.88
N ASP A 202 1.24 3.02 -9.08
CA ASP A 202 0.65 1.88 -8.40
C ASP A 202 -0.65 1.47 -9.11
N TYR A 203 -0.89 0.17 -9.23
CA TYR A 203 -2.04 -0.39 -9.92
C TYR A 203 -2.26 -1.85 -9.54
N THR A 204 -3.48 -2.33 -9.73
CA THR A 204 -3.81 -3.75 -9.55
C THR A 204 -4.51 -4.34 -10.77
N PRO A 205 -4.16 -5.58 -11.20
CA PRO A 205 -4.91 -6.28 -12.24
C PRO A 205 -6.35 -6.56 -11.87
N LEU A 206 -6.68 -6.58 -10.57
CA LEU A 206 -8.04 -6.81 -10.06
C LEU A 206 -8.98 -5.64 -10.35
N GLU A 207 -8.42 -4.41 -10.37
CA GLU A 207 -9.13 -3.18 -10.68
C GLU A 207 -8.37 -2.34 -11.72
N PRO A 208 -8.47 -2.66 -13.01
CA PRO A 208 -7.64 -2.02 -14.05
C PRO A 208 -7.87 -0.51 -14.22
N ASP A 209 -8.98 0.00 -13.70
CA ASP A 209 -9.30 1.43 -13.72
C ASP A 209 -8.68 2.19 -12.52
N LEU A 210 -8.13 1.49 -11.52
CA LEU A 210 -7.43 2.08 -10.39
C LEU A 210 -5.96 2.27 -10.76
N LEU A 211 -5.57 3.51 -10.98
CA LEU A 211 -4.19 3.89 -11.34
C LEU A 211 -3.78 5.10 -10.50
N GLU A 212 -2.74 4.95 -9.70
CA GLU A 212 -2.28 6.00 -8.80
C GLU A 212 -0.81 6.34 -9.00
N ASN A 213 -0.45 7.58 -8.70
CA ASN A 213 0.93 7.95 -8.44
C ASN A 213 1.12 8.20 -6.95
N LYS A 214 2.06 7.48 -6.34
CA LYS A 214 2.48 7.70 -4.96
C LYS A 214 3.83 8.43 -4.92
N PHE A 215 3.96 9.33 -3.96
CA PHE A 215 5.14 10.17 -3.80
C PHE A 215 5.73 9.99 -2.40
N TYR A 216 6.97 9.51 -2.34
CA TYR A 216 7.66 9.16 -1.10
C TYR A 216 8.79 10.15 -0.81
N ALA A 217 8.68 10.91 0.27
CA ALA A 217 9.71 11.85 0.71
C ALA A 217 10.66 11.18 1.71
N GLN A 218 11.94 11.52 1.60
CA GLN A 218 12.98 10.98 2.48
C GLN A 218 12.72 11.35 3.94
N GLY A 219 12.74 10.35 4.84
CA GLY A 219 12.53 10.50 6.27
C GLY A 219 11.07 10.63 6.71
N ILE A 220 10.13 10.65 5.74
CA ILE A 220 8.69 10.78 6.01
C ILE A 220 7.92 9.54 5.54
N GLY A 221 8.18 9.04 4.33
CA GLY A 221 7.33 8.06 3.65
C GLY A 221 6.43 8.72 2.62
N VAL A 222 5.23 8.19 2.42
CA VAL A 222 4.23 8.77 1.49
C VAL A 222 3.86 10.18 1.94
N VAL A 223 3.90 11.13 1.01
CA VAL A 223 3.46 12.51 1.26
C VAL A 223 2.27 12.91 0.39
N LYS A 224 2.07 12.22 -0.72
CA LYS A 224 1.01 12.51 -1.67
C LYS A 224 0.65 11.28 -2.47
N GLU A 225 -0.64 11.13 -2.80
CA GLU A 225 -1.15 10.23 -3.81
C GLU A 225 -2.05 10.98 -4.78
N ILE A 226 -2.11 10.50 -6.02
CA ILE A 226 -2.96 11.08 -7.08
C ILE A 226 -3.57 9.93 -7.85
N ASP A 227 -4.88 9.84 -7.92
CA ASP A 227 -5.56 9.04 -8.94
C ASP A 227 -5.29 9.65 -10.32
N ILE A 228 -4.67 8.86 -11.20
CA ILE A 228 -4.25 9.33 -12.53
C ILE A 228 -5.45 9.64 -13.44
N ASN A 229 -6.58 8.96 -13.22
CA ASN A 229 -7.76 9.05 -14.07
C ASN A 229 -8.66 10.23 -13.69
N THR A 230 -8.82 10.49 -12.38
CA THR A 230 -9.69 11.56 -11.86
C THR A 230 -8.92 12.83 -11.55
N GLY A 231 -7.64 12.71 -11.18
CA GLY A 231 -6.81 13.78 -10.66
C GLY A 231 -7.10 14.14 -9.21
N GLU A 232 -7.86 13.32 -8.51
CA GLU A 232 -8.10 13.45 -7.07
C GLU A 232 -6.81 13.17 -6.30
N GLU A 233 -6.61 13.93 -5.22
CA GLU A 233 -5.36 13.89 -4.45
C GLU A 233 -5.64 13.60 -2.99
N VAL A 234 -4.77 12.79 -2.39
CA VAL A 234 -4.69 12.62 -0.93
C VAL A 234 -3.32 13.12 -0.47
N LEU A 235 -3.32 14.02 0.50
CA LEU A 235 -2.16 14.82 0.87
C LEU A 235 -1.83 14.67 2.35
N LEU A 236 -0.54 14.58 2.68
CA LEU A 236 -0.08 14.62 4.06
C LEU A 236 -0.37 16.00 4.68
N ILE A 237 -1.15 16.01 5.77
CA ILE A 237 -1.54 17.23 6.49
C ILE A 237 -0.91 17.33 7.88
N ASP A 238 -0.52 16.20 8.50
CA ASP A 238 0.19 16.17 9.78
C ASP A 238 1.13 14.95 9.85
N PHE A 239 2.25 15.12 10.52
CA PHE A 239 3.25 14.06 10.73
C PHE A 239 3.91 14.26 12.09
N LYS A 240 4.07 13.15 12.83
CA LYS A 240 4.83 13.11 14.09
C LYS A 240 5.83 11.98 14.04
N SER A 241 7.10 12.32 14.15
CA SER A 241 8.15 11.33 14.28
C SER A 241 8.22 10.75 15.70
N PHE A 242 8.85 9.59 15.83
CA PHE A 242 9.14 9.00 17.14
C PHE A 242 9.91 9.99 18.03
N GLY A 243 9.34 10.30 19.20
CA GLY A 243 9.98 11.14 20.24
C GLY A 243 9.64 12.63 20.21
N GLU A 244 8.69 13.06 19.36
CA GLU A 244 8.08 14.40 19.37
C GLU A 244 6.77 14.47 20.14
#